data_c0d47e78927ecd02cd56ef62bd7a430f
#
_entry.id   c0d47e78927ecd02cd56ef62bd7a430f
#
_cell.length_a   1.000
_cell.length_b   1.000
_cell.length_c   1.000
_cell.angle_alpha   90.00
_cell.angle_beta   90.00
_cell.angle_gamma   90.00
#
_symmetry.space_group_name_H-M   'P 1'
#
loop_
_entity.id
_entity.type
_entity.pdbx_description
1 polymer ?
#
loop_
_entity_poly.entity_id
_entity_poly.type
_entity_poly.pdbx_seq_one_letter_code
_entity_poly.pdbx_strand_id
1 'polypeptide(L)' 'MISVKKKDEGFIESLWCKLRNTQDDKLRALRDGDKHKSTLLAGEVNGMLWVIKMVEDYLSD' A
#
# COMPACT_ATOMS: atom_id res chain seq x y z
N MET A 1 9.78 -21.18 -12.65
CA MET A 1 9.91 -19.80 -13.13
C MET A 1 8.58 -19.09 -13.18
N ILE A 2 7.63 -19.66 -13.91
CA ILE A 2 6.30 -19.06 -14.02
C ILE A 2 5.59 -18.98 -12.67
N SER A 3 5.76 -20.00 -11.86
CA SER A 3 5.13 -20.05 -10.53
C SER A 3 5.66 -18.95 -9.60
N VAL A 4 6.93 -18.57 -9.77
CA VAL A 4 7.51 -17.50 -8.98
C VAL A 4 6.86 -16.16 -9.37
N LYS A 5 6.64 -15.96 -10.66
CA LYS A 5 6.01 -14.75 -11.15
C LYS A 5 4.57 -14.62 -10.65
N LYS A 6 3.84 -15.73 -10.58
CA LYS A 6 2.49 -15.72 -10.03
C LYS A 6 2.49 -15.37 -8.55
N LYS A 7 3.45 -15.85 -7.79
CA LYS A 7 3.58 -15.50 -6.38
C LYS A 7 3.83 -14.02 -6.22
N ASP A 8 4.68 -13.46 -7.09
CA ASP A 8 5.00 -12.05 -7.03
C ASP A 8 3.78 -11.19 -7.34
N GLU A 9 2.96 -11.61 -8.30
CA GLU A 9 1.72 -10.90 -8.61
C GLU A 9 0.75 -10.91 -7.43
N GLY A 10 0.61 -12.06 -6.77
CA GLY A 10 -0.23 -12.17 -5.59
C GLY A 10 0.25 -11.29 -4.46
N PHE A 11 1.57 -11.20 -4.30
CA PHE A 11 2.16 -10.33 -3.29
C PHE A 11 1.86 -8.86 -3.57
N ILE A 12 2.00 -8.45 -4.82
CA ILE A 12 1.70 -7.07 -5.22
C ILE A 12 0.22 -6.75 -5.01
N GLU A 13 -0.67 -7.67 -5.38
CA GLU A 13 -2.09 -7.48 -5.14
C GLU A 13 -2.41 -7.31 -3.66
N SER A 14 -1.76 -8.10 -2.81
CA SER A 14 -1.93 -8.00 -1.37
C SER A 14 -1.50 -6.63 -0.86
N LEU A 15 -0.39 -6.10 -1.40
CA LEU A 15 0.08 -4.77 -1.04
C LEU A 15 -0.92 -3.70 -1.46
N TRP A 16 -1.49 -3.81 -2.67
CA TRP A 16 -2.49 -2.86 -3.13
C TRP A 16 -3.76 -2.91 -2.28
N CYS A 17 -4.19 -4.10 -1.89
CA CYS A 17 -5.34 -4.24 -0.99
C CYS A 17 -5.10 -3.57 0.34
N LYS A 18 -3.91 -3.79 0.90
CA LYS A 18 -3.55 -3.19 2.18
C LYS A 18 -3.48 -1.68 2.06
N LEU A 19 -2.95 -1.19 0.95
CA LEU A 19 -2.89 0.24 0.69
C LEU A 19 -4.29 0.85 0.64
N ARG A 20 -5.20 0.19 -0.06
CA ARG A 20 -6.59 0.67 -0.17
C ARG A 20 -7.25 0.74 1.20
N ASN A 21 -7.06 -0.31 2.01
CA ASN A 21 -7.64 -0.33 3.35
C ASN A 21 -7.07 0.79 4.21
N THR A 22 -5.77 1.05 4.10
CA THR A 22 -5.13 2.13 4.85
C THR A 22 -5.64 3.49 4.39
N GLN A 23 -5.86 3.66 3.09
CA GLN A 23 -6.43 4.90 2.57
C GLN A 23 -7.86 5.13 3.08
N ASP A 24 -8.66 4.06 3.15
CA ASP A 24 -10.01 4.15 3.69
C ASP A 24 -9.97 4.59 5.16
N ASP A 25 -9.05 4.02 5.93
CA ASP A 25 -8.88 4.41 7.33
C ASP A 25 -8.46 5.86 7.45
N LYS A 26 -7.58 6.32 6.57
CA LYS A 26 -7.14 7.72 6.55
C LYS A 26 -8.32 8.65 6.28
N LEU A 27 -9.15 8.32 5.30
CA LEU A 27 -10.31 9.13 4.98
C LEU A 27 -11.30 9.17 6.15
N ARG A 28 -11.45 8.04 6.83
CA ARG A 28 -12.31 7.96 7.99
C ARG A 28 -11.79 8.83 9.12
N ALA A 29 -10.47 8.81 9.34
CA ALA A 29 -9.85 9.65 10.36
C ALA A 29 -10.02 11.14 10.03
N LEU A 30 -9.90 11.51 8.76
CA LEU A 30 -10.13 12.89 8.33
C LEU A 30 -11.57 13.32 8.59
N ARG A 31 -12.52 12.44 8.30
CA ARG A 31 -13.94 12.72 8.53
C ARG A 31 -14.22 12.95 10.02
N ASP A 32 -13.57 12.17 10.87
CA ASP A 32 -13.74 12.26 12.30
C ASP A 32 -12.97 13.42 12.94
N GLY A 33 -12.16 14.12 12.14
CA GLY A 33 -11.37 15.25 12.64
C GLY A 33 -10.12 14.83 13.41
N ASP A 34 -9.71 13.58 13.28
CA ASP A 34 -8.52 13.07 13.98
C ASP A 34 -7.28 13.35 13.12
N LYS A 35 -6.74 14.55 13.28
CA LYS A 35 -5.58 14.98 12.49
C LYS A 35 -4.34 14.14 12.75
N HIS A 36 -4.14 13.74 14.01
CA HIS A 36 -2.97 12.96 14.37
C HIS A 36 -3.00 11.60 13.68
N LYS A 37 -4.14 10.92 13.76
CA LYS A 37 -4.29 9.61 13.14
C LYS A 37 -4.20 9.69 11.62
N SER A 38 -4.82 10.72 11.03
CA SER A 38 -4.77 10.87 9.56
C SER A 38 -3.35 11.15 9.09
N THR A 39 -2.57 11.89 9.86
CA THR A 39 -1.18 12.16 9.52
C THR A 39 -0.35 10.88 9.57
N LEU A 40 -0.54 10.06 10.60
CA LEU A 40 0.15 8.77 10.71
C LEU A 40 -0.20 7.86 9.55
N LEU A 41 -1.49 7.79 9.20
CA LEU A 41 -1.95 6.95 8.11
C LEU A 41 -1.45 7.46 6.76
N ALA A 42 -1.34 8.77 6.60
CA ALA A 42 -0.77 9.35 5.38
C ALA A 42 0.68 8.91 5.19
N GLY A 43 1.45 8.87 6.28
CA GLY A 43 2.82 8.38 6.25
C GLY A 43 2.88 6.91 5.86
N GLU A 44 1.97 6.10 6.40
CA GLU A 44 1.90 4.69 6.05
C GLU A 44 1.57 4.49 4.58
N VAL A 45 0.60 5.26 4.05
CA VAL A 45 0.24 5.18 2.63
C VAL A 45 1.44 5.52 1.76
N ASN A 46 2.16 6.58 2.08
CA ASN A 46 3.35 6.97 1.32
C ASN A 46 4.42 5.88 1.37
N GLY A 47 4.64 5.29 2.53
CA GLY A 47 5.59 4.20 2.68
C GLY A 47 5.21 2.98 1.86
N MET A 48 3.92 2.64 1.86
CA MET A 48 3.43 1.51 1.08
C MET A 48 3.59 1.75 -0.42
N LEU A 49 3.27 2.96 -0.88
CA LEU A 49 3.44 3.30 -2.29
C LEU A 49 4.90 3.18 -2.71
N TRP A 50 5.80 3.63 -1.87
CA TRP A 50 7.22 3.55 -2.14
C TRP A 50 7.68 2.10 -2.26
N VAL A 51 7.23 1.25 -1.33
CA VAL A 51 7.58 -0.18 -1.34
C VAL A 51 7.00 -0.85 -2.59
N ILE A 52 5.74 -0.57 -2.91
CA ILE A 52 5.10 -1.15 -4.08
C ILE A 52 5.86 -0.77 -5.35
N LYS A 53 6.24 0.50 -5.46
CA LYS A 53 6.99 0.96 -6.61
C LYS A 53 8.34 0.24 -6.73
N MET A 54 9.03 0.07 -5.60
CA MET A 54 10.30 -0.64 -5.59
C MET A 54 10.14 -2.09 -6.04
N VAL A 55 9.11 -2.76 -5.54
CA VAL A 55 8.86 -4.16 -5.89
C VAL A 55 8.52 -4.26 -7.37
N GLU A 56 7.67 -3.37 -7.87
CA GLU A 56 7.31 -3.37 -9.30
C GLU A 56 8.52 -3.13 -10.17
N ASP A 57 9.38 -2.19 -9.80
CA ASP A 57 10.60 -1.92 -10.54
C ASP A 57 11.53 -3.14 -10.54
N TYR A 58 11.62 -3.80 -9.40
CA TYR A 58 12.44 -4.99 -9.27
C TYR A 58 11.94 -6.11 -10.18
N LEU A 59 10.62 -6.27 -10.27
CA LEU A 59 10.02 -7.35 -11.05
C LEU A 59 9.91 -7.02 -12.54
N SER A 60 10.01 -5.76 -12.92
CA SER A 60 9.84 -5.36 -14.31
C SER A 60 11.04 -5.71 -15.18
N ASP A 61 12.12 -6.16 -14.60
CA ASP A 61 13.25 -6.65 -15.36
C ASP A 61 12.97 -8.03 -15.92
#